data_f2623e038074705ea47031f9102f0948
#
_entry.id   f2623e038074705ea47031f9102f0948
#
_cell.length_a   1.000
_cell.length_b   1.000
_cell.length_c   1.000
_cell.angle_alpha   90.00
_cell.angle_beta   90.00
_cell.angle_gamma   90.00
#
_symmetry.space_group_name_H-M   'P 1'
#
loop_
_entity.id
_entity.type
_entity.pdbx_description
1 polymer ?
#
loop_
_entity_poly.entity_id
_entity_poly.type
_entity_poly.pdbx_seq_one_letter_code
_entity_poly.pdbx_strand_id
1 'polypeptide(L)'
;LAAKQVNPTRMELTRLKKKRITAIRGHKLLKDKRDELMRQYLDLVRENMEVRKKVESGIRSANRNFVIAKAGMSEAALNTALMAPKQEISLEAGEKNVMSVDIPTFEYKTRTADENDIYSYGFAFTSSDLDGAVKSLADVLPDMIRLAETEKACQLMAAEIEKTRRRVNALEHVIIPETEESIKYITMKLDENERSTQIRLMKVKDMMLEDAHHYSEK
;
A
#
# COMPACT_ATOMS: atom_id res chain seq x y z
N LEU A 1 25.64 -11.86 -11.79
CA LEU A 1 25.63 -10.51 -11.19
C LEU A 1 27.09 -10.06 -11.09
N ALA A 2 27.45 -8.94 -11.74
CA ALA A 2 28.80 -8.39 -11.67
C ALA A 2 29.11 -8.01 -10.21
N ALA A 3 30.14 -8.64 -9.65
CA ALA A 3 30.58 -8.35 -8.29
C ALA A 3 30.91 -6.86 -8.20
N LYS A 4 30.16 -6.13 -7.37
CA LYS A 4 30.42 -4.73 -7.10
C LYS A 4 31.85 -4.63 -6.56
N GLN A 5 32.72 -3.86 -7.22
CA GLN A 5 34.07 -3.64 -6.74
C GLN A 5 34.04 -2.97 -5.37
N VAL A 6 34.25 -3.76 -4.34
CA VAL A 6 34.28 -3.30 -2.94
C VAL A 6 35.74 -3.31 -2.48
N ASN A 7 36.21 -2.19 -1.92
CA ASN A 7 37.57 -2.14 -1.37
C ASN A 7 37.71 -3.08 -0.17
N PRO A 8 38.67 -4.05 -0.18
CA PRO A 8 38.82 -5.03 0.88
C PRO A 8 39.54 -4.42 2.09
N THR A 9 38.79 -3.69 2.93
CA THR A 9 39.29 -3.09 4.19
C THR A 9 38.52 -3.61 5.40
N ARG A 10 39.15 -3.64 6.58
CA ARG A 10 38.50 -4.04 7.83
C ARG A 10 37.33 -3.12 8.18
N MET A 11 37.43 -1.83 7.83
CA MET A 11 36.37 -0.84 8.07
C MET A 11 35.13 -1.15 7.21
N GLU A 12 35.30 -1.45 5.93
CA GLU A 12 34.21 -1.81 5.03
C GLU A 12 33.56 -3.15 5.41
N LEU A 13 34.37 -4.12 5.87
CA LEU A 13 33.85 -5.38 6.42
C LEU A 13 32.88 -5.14 7.59
N THR A 14 33.28 -4.28 8.52
CA THR A 14 32.45 -3.95 9.70
C THR A 14 31.17 -3.22 9.28
N ARG A 15 31.25 -2.31 8.31
CA ARG A 15 30.12 -1.60 7.74
C ARG A 15 29.12 -2.55 7.07
N LEU A 16 29.61 -3.47 6.25
CA LEU A 16 28.76 -4.46 5.55
C LEU A 16 28.11 -5.45 6.54
N LYS A 17 28.84 -5.89 7.59
CA LYS A 17 28.26 -6.73 8.64
C LYS A 17 27.10 -6.00 9.37
N LYS A 18 27.26 -4.72 9.70
CA LYS A 18 26.17 -3.90 10.27
C LYS A 18 25.01 -3.74 9.29
N LYS A 19 25.30 -3.46 8.01
CA LYS A 19 24.28 -3.35 6.95
C LYS A 19 23.48 -4.64 6.79
N ARG A 20 24.14 -5.81 6.79
CA ARG A 20 23.47 -7.12 6.73
C ARG A 20 22.51 -7.32 7.90
N ILE A 21 22.93 -7.03 9.13
CA ILE A 21 22.09 -7.18 10.33
C ILE A 21 20.85 -6.27 10.23
N THR A 22 21.04 -5.03 9.78
CA THR A 22 19.94 -4.08 9.59
C THR A 22 18.99 -4.55 8.48
N ALA A 23 19.54 -5.07 7.36
CA ALA A 23 18.74 -5.60 6.26
C ALA A 23 17.89 -6.80 6.67
N ILE A 24 18.44 -7.74 7.44
CA ILE A 24 17.71 -8.92 7.96
C ILE A 24 16.57 -8.49 8.91
N ARG A 25 16.85 -7.54 9.82
CA ARG A 25 15.82 -6.99 10.71
C ARG A 25 14.73 -6.25 9.93
N GLY A 26 15.15 -5.41 8.97
CA GLY A 26 14.22 -4.68 8.10
C GLY A 26 13.36 -5.60 7.24
N HIS A 27 13.94 -6.67 6.69
CA HIS A 27 13.20 -7.70 5.95
C HIS A 27 12.10 -8.33 6.82
N LYS A 28 12.43 -8.74 8.05
CA LYS A 28 11.44 -9.33 8.96
C LYS A 28 10.30 -8.35 9.27
N LEU A 29 10.62 -7.11 9.66
CA LEU A 29 9.61 -6.09 9.97
C LEU A 29 8.71 -5.74 8.78
N LEU A 30 9.30 -5.64 7.57
CA LEU A 30 8.51 -5.37 6.37
C LEU A 30 7.65 -6.56 5.95
N LYS A 31 8.11 -7.79 6.20
CA LYS A 31 7.31 -8.99 5.98
C LYS A 31 6.12 -9.03 6.93
N ASP A 32 6.34 -8.80 8.22
CA ASP A 32 5.27 -8.73 9.22
C ASP A 32 4.26 -7.62 8.88
N LYS A 33 4.76 -6.42 8.48
CA LYS A 33 3.90 -5.32 8.00
C LYS A 33 3.07 -5.73 6.78
N ARG A 34 3.67 -6.38 5.79
CA ARG A 34 2.95 -6.84 4.59
C ARG A 34 1.85 -7.84 4.93
N ASP A 35 2.14 -8.78 5.81
CA ASP A 35 1.21 -9.84 6.17
C ASP A 35 0.00 -9.27 6.95
N GLU A 36 0.22 -8.29 7.83
CA GLU A 36 -0.85 -7.59 8.52
C GLU A 36 -1.67 -6.69 7.59
N LEU A 37 -1.02 -5.95 6.66
CA LEU A 37 -1.73 -5.19 5.64
C LEU A 37 -2.59 -6.10 4.76
N MET A 38 -2.08 -7.27 4.39
CA MET A 38 -2.84 -8.25 3.59
C MET A 38 -4.08 -8.75 4.34
N ARG A 39 -3.98 -9.00 5.65
CA ARG A 39 -5.12 -9.40 6.47
C ARG A 39 -6.21 -8.34 6.48
N GLN A 40 -5.84 -7.09 6.77
CA GLN A 40 -6.78 -5.97 6.78
C GLN A 40 -7.38 -5.70 5.39
N TYR A 41 -6.59 -5.83 4.34
CA TYR A 41 -7.06 -5.72 2.96
C TYR A 41 -8.14 -6.76 2.62
N LEU A 42 -7.94 -8.00 3.02
CA LEU A 42 -8.93 -9.06 2.78
C LEU A 42 -10.25 -8.81 3.52
N ASP A 43 -10.19 -8.27 4.73
CA ASP A 43 -11.39 -7.91 5.50
C ASP A 43 -12.12 -6.74 4.82
N LEU A 44 -11.41 -5.71 4.37
CA LEU A 44 -11.98 -4.60 3.58
C LEU A 44 -12.58 -5.05 2.25
N VAL A 45 -11.94 -6.00 1.55
CA VAL A 45 -12.50 -6.55 0.30
C VAL A 45 -13.82 -7.27 0.54
N ARG A 46 -13.95 -8.01 1.64
CA ARG A 46 -15.21 -8.66 2.01
C ARG A 46 -16.31 -7.63 2.28
N GLU A 47 -15.99 -6.62 3.09
CA GLU A 47 -16.91 -5.51 3.36
C GLU A 47 -17.33 -4.79 2.07
N ASN A 48 -16.38 -4.47 1.21
CA ASN A 48 -16.63 -3.86 -0.10
C ASN A 48 -17.59 -4.70 -0.97
N MET A 49 -17.38 -6.02 -1.01
CA MET A 49 -18.26 -6.92 -1.76
C MET A 49 -19.71 -6.94 -1.21
N GLU A 50 -19.87 -6.87 0.10
CA GLU A 50 -21.20 -6.83 0.74
C GLU A 50 -21.91 -5.50 0.45
N VAL A 51 -21.21 -4.37 0.66
CA VAL A 51 -21.76 -3.03 0.39
C VAL A 51 -22.08 -2.90 -1.10
N ARG A 52 -21.21 -3.35 -1.99
CA ARG A 52 -21.43 -3.33 -3.44
C ARG A 52 -22.69 -4.08 -3.85
N LYS A 53 -22.89 -5.28 -3.30
CA LYS A 53 -24.13 -6.06 -3.58
C LYS A 53 -25.39 -5.30 -3.11
N LYS A 54 -25.33 -4.62 -1.96
CA LYS A 54 -26.44 -3.79 -1.46
C LYS A 54 -26.71 -2.64 -2.43
N VAL A 55 -25.67 -1.90 -2.79
CA VAL A 55 -25.78 -0.76 -3.74
C VAL A 55 -26.32 -1.23 -5.09
N GLU A 56 -25.79 -2.32 -5.66
CA GLU A 56 -26.27 -2.86 -6.95
C GLU A 56 -27.74 -3.29 -6.89
N SER A 57 -28.16 -3.92 -5.79
CA SER A 57 -29.57 -4.31 -5.60
C SER A 57 -30.47 -3.09 -5.43
N GLY A 58 -30.04 -2.08 -4.67
CA GLY A 58 -30.75 -0.84 -4.45
C GLY A 58 -30.92 -0.01 -5.73
N ILE A 59 -29.84 0.19 -6.50
CA ILE A 59 -29.88 0.88 -7.79
C ILE A 59 -30.79 0.13 -8.79
N ARG A 60 -30.72 -1.20 -8.80
CA ARG A 60 -31.60 -2.00 -9.68
C ARG A 60 -33.07 -1.80 -9.31
N SER A 61 -33.40 -1.77 -8.02
CA SER A 61 -34.75 -1.49 -7.54
C SER A 61 -35.19 -0.06 -7.90
N ALA A 62 -34.33 0.94 -7.65
CA ALA A 62 -34.62 2.35 -7.98
C ALA A 62 -34.83 2.54 -9.49
N ASN A 63 -33.99 1.95 -10.33
CA ASN A 63 -34.15 1.99 -11.79
C ASN A 63 -35.44 1.32 -12.25
N ARG A 64 -35.83 0.20 -11.64
CA ARG A 64 -37.11 -0.47 -11.96
C ARG A 64 -38.30 0.43 -11.63
N ASN A 65 -38.31 1.05 -10.45
CA ASN A 65 -39.35 1.99 -10.04
C ASN A 65 -39.39 3.20 -10.96
N PHE A 66 -38.24 3.71 -11.37
CA PHE A 66 -38.15 4.83 -12.32
C PHE A 66 -38.69 4.48 -13.71
N VAL A 67 -38.45 3.29 -14.21
CA VAL A 67 -39.02 2.82 -15.49
C VAL A 67 -40.54 2.74 -15.42
N ILE A 68 -41.10 2.30 -14.29
CA ILE A 68 -42.54 2.25 -14.05
C ILE A 68 -43.12 3.69 -14.05
N ALA A 69 -42.48 4.59 -13.29
CA ALA A 69 -42.87 6.00 -13.28
C ALA A 69 -42.84 6.64 -14.67
N LYS A 70 -41.78 6.38 -15.45
CA LYS A 70 -41.65 6.87 -16.83
C LYS A 70 -42.76 6.33 -17.75
N ALA A 71 -43.21 5.11 -17.55
CA ALA A 71 -44.31 4.54 -18.35
C ALA A 71 -45.68 5.19 -18.05
N GLY A 72 -45.87 5.70 -16.83
CA GLY A 72 -47.11 6.34 -16.43
C GLY A 72 -47.17 7.85 -16.65
N MET A 73 -46.02 8.49 -17.00
CA MET A 73 -45.92 9.95 -17.14
C MET A 73 -45.49 10.36 -18.54
N SER A 74 -45.82 11.59 -18.96
CA SER A 74 -45.28 12.17 -20.20
C SER A 74 -43.82 12.55 -20.00
N GLU A 75 -43.02 12.44 -21.05
CA GLU A 75 -41.57 12.79 -20.98
C GLU A 75 -41.35 14.27 -20.60
N ALA A 76 -42.21 15.15 -21.10
CA ALA A 76 -42.14 16.58 -20.73
C ALA A 76 -42.39 16.83 -19.22
N ALA A 77 -43.39 16.14 -18.64
CA ALA A 77 -43.71 16.24 -17.22
C ALA A 77 -42.54 15.68 -16.37
N LEU A 78 -41.96 14.55 -16.75
CA LEU A 78 -40.82 13.94 -16.06
C LEU A 78 -39.61 14.87 -16.06
N ASN A 79 -39.24 15.39 -17.27
CA ASN A 79 -38.12 16.32 -17.39
C ASN A 79 -38.33 17.59 -16.57
N THR A 80 -39.53 18.12 -16.54
CA THR A 80 -39.87 19.31 -15.72
C THR A 80 -39.75 19.02 -14.23
N ALA A 81 -40.24 17.85 -13.77
CA ALA A 81 -40.17 17.42 -12.38
C ALA A 81 -38.74 17.27 -11.85
N LEU A 82 -37.82 16.74 -12.69
CA LEU A 82 -36.45 16.48 -12.32
C LEU A 82 -35.45 17.61 -12.68
N MET A 83 -35.94 18.73 -13.25
CA MET A 83 -35.09 19.81 -13.76
C MET A 83 -34.29 20.54 -12.66
N ALA A 84 -34.85 20.67 -11.47
CA ALA A 84 -34.22 21.38 -10.35
C ALA A 84 -34.21 20.51 -9.11
N PRO A 85 -33.03 19.96 -8.72
CA PRO A 85 -32.91 19.18 -7.49
C PRO A 85 -33.11 20.09 -6.27
N LYS A 86 -33.84 19.63 -5.26
CA LYS A 86 -34.11 20.38 -4.03
C LYS A 86 -33.02 20.09 -2.97
N GLN A 87 -32.54 18.85 -2.94
CA GLN A 87 -31.46 18.43 -2.05
C GLN A 87 -30.08 18.56 -2.70
N GLU A 88 -29.17 19.08 -1.91
CA GLU A 88 -27.74 19.13 -2.25
C GLU A 88 -26.97 18.44 -1.15
N ILE A 89 -25.95 17.67 -1.55
CA ILE A 89 -25.08 16.95 -0.63
C ILE A 89 -23.68 17.51 -0.74
N SER A 90 -23.19 18.03 0.37
CA SER A 90 -21.78 18.42 0.49
C SER A 90 -21.00 17.27 1.13
N LEU A 91 -19.91 16.86 0.50
CA LEU A 91 -19.02 15.82 0.95
C LEU A 91 -17.76 16.44 1.57
N GLU A 92 -17.49 16.15 2.83
CA GLU A 92 -16.24 16.50 3.50
C GLU A 92 -15.35 15.28 3.54
N ALA A 93 -14.13 15.38 2.96
CA ALA A 93 -13.16 14.30 2.95
C ALA A 93 -12.19 14.48 4.13
N GLY A 94 -12.23 13.56 5.07
CA GLY A 94 -11.23 13.38 6.12
C GLY A 94 -10.19 12.32 5.75
N GLU A 95 -9.13 12.19 6.55
CA GLU A 95 -8.11 11.17 6.38
C GLU A 95 -7.92 10.39 7.68
N LYS A 96 -7.86 9.08 7.57
CA LYS A 96 -7.55 8.16 8.67
C LYS A 96 -6.30 7.36 8.32
N ASN A 97 -5.26 7.45 9.15
CA ASN A 97 -4.05 6.68 8.94
C ASN A 97 -4.18 5.25 9.49
N VAL A 98 -3.96 4.27 8.63
CA VAL A 98 -3.93 2.85 8.98
C VAL A 98 -2.61 2.25 8.48
N MET A 99 -1.70 1.92 9.38
CA MET A 99 -0.38 1.34 9.09
C MET A 99 0.45 2.13 8.05
N SER A 100 0.42 3.44 8.13
CA SER A 100 1.07 4.37 7.19
C SER A 100 0.41 4.43 5.80
N VAL A 101 -0.86 4.05 5.71
CA VAL A 101 -1.72 4.28 4.56
C VAL A 101 -2.79 5.29 4.98
N ASP A 102 -2.87 6.42 4.30
CA ASP A 102 -3.87 7.43 4.55
C ASP A 102 -5.14 7.05 3.78
N ILE A 103 -6.13 6.58 4.51
CA ILE A 103 -7.43 6.14 3.98
C ILE A 103 -8.39 7.32 4.11
N PRO A 104 -9.06 7.73 3.03
CA PRO A 104 -10.07 8.78 3.12
C PRO A 104 -11.29 8.27 3.88
N THR A 105 -11.87 9.16 4.68
CA THR A 105 -13.18 9.00 5.33
C THR A 105 -14.10 10.07 4.78
N PHE A 106 -15.34 9.69 4.45
CA PHE A 106 -16.31 10.60 3.86
C PHE A 106 -17.43 10.90 4.84
N GLU A 107 -17.53 12.16 5.23
CA GLU A 107 -18.68 12.69 5.95
C GLU A 107 -19.53 13.49 4.98
N TYR A 108 -20.83 13.24 4.96
CA TYR A 108 -21.74 13.97 4.10
C TYR A 108 -22.74 14.76 4.92
N LYS A 109 -23.05 15.97 4.44
CA LYS A 109 -24.07 16.85 4.99
C LYS A 109 -25.11 17.10 3.93
N THR A 110 -26.36 16.90 4.29
CA THR A 110 -27.50 17.25 3.45
C THR A 110 -27.87 18.72 3.69
N ARG A 111 -28.36 19.41 2.66
CA ARG A 111 -28.77 20.81 2.75
C ARG A 111 -29.85 21.03 3.80
N THR A 112 -30.81 20.12 3.89
CA THR A 112 -31.89 20.16 4.90
C THR A 112 -31.83 18.88 5.73
N ALA A 113 -32.16 19.00 7.02
CA ALA A 113 -32.19 17.85 7.94
C ALA A 113 -33.47 16.99 7.77
N ASP A 114 -34.42 17.43 6.96
CA ASP A 114 -35.72 16.78 6.78
C ASP A 114 -35.60 15.68 5.68
N GLU A 115 -35.79 14.41 6.05
CA GLU A 115 -35.73 13.28 5.13
C GLU A 115 -36.76 13.34 4.01
N ASN A 116 -37.87 14.05 4.22
CA ASN A 116 -38.93 14.21 3.24
C ASN A 116 -38.68 15.34 2.23
N ASP A 117 -37.66 16.15 2.42
CA ASP A 117 -37.33 17.29 1.55
C ASP A 117 -36.54 16.89 0.28
N ILE A 118 -36.72 15.63 -0.16
CA ILE A 118 -36.10 15.08 -1.38
C ILE A 118 -36.91 15.39 -2.66
N TYR A 119 -38.20 15.76 -2.48
CA TYR A 119 -39.11 15.98 -3.62
C TYR A 119 -39.02 17.42 -4.12
N SER A 120 -38.58 17.61 -5.35
CA SER A 120 -38.43 18.92 -6.00
C SER A 120 -39.68 19.37 -6.78
N TYR A 121 -40.71 18.54 -6.85
CA TYR A 121 -41.90 18.72 -7.67
C TYR A 121 -43.19 18.70 -6.84
N GLY A 122 -44.23 19.29 -7.40
CA GLY A 122 -45.56 19.27 -6.79
C GLY A 122 -46.43 18.12 -7.29
N PHE A 123 -47.59 17.92 -6.67
CA PHE A 123 -48.51 16.82 -6.99
C PHE A 123 -49.17 16.92 -8.38
N ALA A 124 -49.09 18.08 -9.04
CA ALA A 124 -49.70 18.28 -10.35
C ALA A 124 -48.85 17.55 -11.42
N PHE A 125 -49.47 16.61 -12.15
CA PHE A 125 -48.92 15.85 -13.27
C PHE A 125 -47.81 14.87 -12.89
N THR A 126 -47.59 14.55 -11.60
CA THR A 126 -46.63 13.57 -11.11
C THR A 126 -47.33 12.34 -10.55
N SER A 127 -46.71 11.15 -10.74
CA SER A 127 -47.21 9.89 -10.19
C SER A 127 -46.53 9.52 -8.88
N SER A 128 -47.23 8.78 -8.01
CA SER A 128 -46.66 8.23 -6.78
C SER A 128 -45.52 7.25 -7.03
N ASP A 129 -45.44 6.68 -8.24
CA ASP A 129 -44.35 5.81 -8.62
C ASP A 129 -43.02 6.56 -8.74
N LEU A 130 -43.06 7.86 -9.12
CA LEU A 130 -41.89 8.72 -9.15
C LEU A 130 -41.40 8.99 -7.72
N ASP A 131 -42.28 9.20 -6.77
CA ASP A 131 -41.93 9.39 -5.34
C ASP A 131 -41.23 8.14 -4.80
N GLY A 132 -41.74 6.96 -5.12
CA GLY A 132 -41.10 5.68 -4.77
C GLY A 132 -39.73 5.48 -5.41
N ALA A 133 -39.52 5.94 -6.65
CA ALA A 133 -38.22 5.87 -7.32
C ALA A 133 -37.20 6.82 -6.68
N VAL A 134 -37.59 8.09 -6.42
CA VAL A 134 -36.73 9.09 -5.77
C VAL A 134 -36.33 8.64 -4.36
N LYS A 135 -37.31 8.14 -3.58
CA LYS A 135 -37.06 7.64 -2.22
C LYS A 135 -36.09 6.46 -2.26
N SER A 136 -36.31 5.47 -3.12
CA SER A 136 -35.42 4.32 -3.21
C SER A 136 -33.99 4.69 -3.64
N LEU A 137 -33.81 5.74 -4.44
CA LEU A 137 -32.49 6.26 -4.80
C LEU A 137 -31.83 7.01 -3.61
N ALA A 138 -32.62 7.79 -2.86
CA ALA A 138 -32.15 8.48 -1.67
C ALA A 138 -31.69 7.49 -0.59
N ASP A 139 -32.40 6.39 -0.39
CA ASP A 139 -32.04 5.32 0.57
C ASP A 139 -30.71 4.61 0.21
N VAL A 140 -30.36 4.54 -1.07
CA VAL A 140 -29.10 3.91 -1.53
C VAL A 140 -27.88 4.83 -1.40
N LEU A 141 -28.11 6.14 -1.34
CA LEU A 141 -27.03 7.13 -1.35
C LEU A 141 -25.98 6.96 -0.23
N PRO A 142 -26.37 6.73 1.05
CA PRO A 142 -25.39 6.47 2.11
C PRO A 142 -24.50 5.25 1.82
N ASP A 143 -25.09 4.18 1.28
CA ASP A 143 -24.35 2.98 0.91
C ASP A 143 -23.41 3.25 -0.30
N MET A 144 -23.77 4.14 -1.22
CA MET A 144 -22.88 4.55 -2.32
C MET A 144 -21.66 5.32 -1.82
N ILE A 145 -21.85 6.23 -0.85
CA ILE A 145 -20.73 6.98 -0.25
C ILE A 145 -19.81 6.02 0.50
N ARG A 146 -20.37 5.09 1.28
CA ARG A 146 -19.60 4.05 1.98
C ARG A 146 -18.86 3.13 1.00
N LEU A 147 -19.47 2.79 -0.12
CA LEU A 147 -18.81 2.02 -1.18
C LEU A 147 -17.61 2.77 -1.74
N ALA A 148 -17.76 4.06 -2.04
CA ALA A 148 -16.67 4.89 -2.56
C ALA A 148 -15.50 4.97 -1.57
N GLU A 149 -15.78 5.10 -0.26
CA GLU A 149 -14.78 5.07 0.80
C GLU A 149 -14.02 3.73 0.84
N THR A 150 -14.76 2.62 0.90
CA THR A 150 -14.15 1.28 0.96
C THR A 150 -13.41 0.91 -0.31
N GLU A 151 -13.89 1.27 -1.49
CA GLU A 151 -13.17 1.07 -2.76
C GLU A 151 -11.85 1.85 -2.80
N LYS A 152 -11.87 3.10 -2.38
CA LYS A 152 -10.66 3.92 -2.33
C LYS A 152 -9.66 3.39 -1.32
N ALA A 153 -10.13 2.98 -0.14
CA ALA A 153 -9.32 2.32 0.88
C ALA A 153 -8.64 1.05 0.32
N CYS A 154 -9.39 0.19 -0.37
CA CYS A 154 -8.85 -1.01 -1.02
C CYS A 154 -7.76 -0.67 -2.05
N GLN A 155 -7.97 0.35 -2.89
CA GLN A 155 -6.98 0.77 -3.89
C GLN A 155 -5.67 1.24 -3.24
N LEU A 156 -5.76 2.07 -2.20
CA LEU A 156 -4.58 2.60 -1.50
C LEU A 156 -3.83 1.50 -0.75
N MET A 157 -4.54 0.60 -0.07
CA MET A 157 -3.93 -0.56 0.59
C MET A 157 -3.27 -1.51 -0.40
N ALA A 158 -3.89 -1.81 -1.53
CA ALA A 158 -3.31 -2.66 -2.57
C ALA A 158 -1.99 -2.07 -3.10
N ALA A 159 -1.95 -0.76 -3.35
CA ALA A 159 -0.74 -0.07 -3.80
C ALA A 159 0.39 -0.13 -2.77
N GLU A 160 0.10 0.05 -1.47
CA GLU A 160 1.13 -0.05 -0.43
C GLU A 160 1.58 -1.50 -0.20
N ILE A 161 0.69 -2.50 -0.30
CA ILE A 161 1.05 -3.92 -0.26
C ILE A 161 2.02 -4.25 -1.40
N GLU A 162 1.74 -3.80 -2.63
CA GLU A 162 2.62 -4.02 -3.77
C GLU A 162 3.99 -3.37 -3.56
N LYS A 163 4.02 -2.13 -3.09
CA LYS A 163 5.25 -1.40 -2.77
C LYS A 163 6.06 -2.09 -1.68
N THR A 164 5.41 -2.57 -0.63
CA THR A 164 6.05 -3.30 0.47
C THR A 164 6.56 -4.66 -0.01
N ARG A 165 5.80 -5.38 -0.85
CA ARG A 165 6.21 -6.63 -1.48
C ARG A 165 7.47 -6.45 -2.31
N ARG A 166 7.53 -5.40 -3.14
CA ARG A 166 8.74 -5.10 -3.94
C ARG A 166 9.96 -4.85 -3.05
N ARG A 167 9.79 -4.12 -1.92
CA ARG A 167 10.87 -3.86 -0.96
C ARG A 167 11.33 -5.13 -0.26
N VAL A 168 10.41 -6.00 0.17
CA VAL A 168 10.74 -7.30 0.78
C VAL A 168 11.52 -8.17 -0.20
N ASN A 169 11.06 -8.29 -1.44
CA ASN A 169 11.74 -9.08 -2.47
C ASN A 169 13.13 -8.52 -2.80
N ALA A 170 13.29 -7.20 -2.87
CA ALA A 170 14.59 -6.56 -3.10
C ALA A 170 15.58 -6.83 -1.95
N LEU A 171 15.10 -6.82 -0.70
CA LEU A 171 15.93 -7.17 0.46
C LEU A 171 16.33 -8.64 0.44
N GLU A 172 15.40 -9.55 0.17
CA GLU A 172 15.60 -11.01 0.23
C GLU A 172 16.49 -11.52 -0.89
N HIS A 173 16.23 -11.07 -2.12
CA HIS A 173 16.88 -11.67 -3.30
C HIS A 173 18.06 -10.85 -3.86
N VAL A 174 18.20 -9.58 -3.48
CA VAL A 174 19.27 -8.71 -4.00
C VAL A 174 20.19 -8.25 -2.88
N ILE A 175 19.66 -7.51 -1.90
CA ILE A 175 20.50 -6.79 -0.93
C ILE A 175 21.19 -7.75 0.06
N ILE A 176 20.49 -8.72 0.60
CA ILE A 176 21.06 -9.68 1.55
C ILE A 176 22.10 -10.57 0.88
N PRO A 177 21.84 -11.24 -0.26
CA PRO A 177 22.84 -12.06 -0.95
C PRO A 177 24.07 -11.25 -1.39
N GLU A 178 23.85 -10.06 -2.00
CA GLU A 178 24.95 -9.19 -2.44
C GLU A 178 25.86 -8.78 -1.29
N THR A 179 25.27 -8.46 -0.11
CA THR A 179 26.07 -8.11 1.07
C THR A 179 26.80 -9.32 1.64
N GLU A 180 26.24 -10.52 1.59
CA GLU A 180 26.89 -11.77 2.03
C GLU A 180 28.06 -12.15 1.12
N GLU A 181 27.89 -12.07 -0.18
CA GLU A 181 28.98 -12.29 -1.15
C GLU A 181 30.12 -11.28 -0.96
N SER A 182 29.78 -10.00 -0.77
CA SER A 182 30.76 -8.95 -0.53
C SER A 182 31.54 -9.17 0.78
N ILE A 183 30.86 -9.58 1.86
CA ILE A 183 31.49 -9.92 3.14
C ILE A 183 32.44 -11.11 2.95
N LYS A 184 32.02 -12.17 2.27
CA LYS A 184 32.84 -13.34 1.98
C LYS A 184 34.10 -12.98 1.18
N TYR A 185 33.94 -12.17 0.13
CA TYR A 185 35.04 -11.70 -0.69
C TYR A 185 36.07 -10.89 0.12
N ILE A 186 35.61 -9.91 0.93
CA ILE A 186 36.51 -9.08 1.75
C ILE A 186 37.23 -9.95 2.79
N THR A 187 36.54 -10.89 3.43
CA THR A 187 37.14 -11.78 4.42
C THR A 187 38.26 -12.61 3.77
N MET A 188 38.00 -13.24 2.63
CA MET A 188 39.03 -13.98 1.89
C MET A 188 40.25 -13.12 1.54
N LYS A 189 40.04 -11.88 1.11
CA LYS A 189 41.15 -10.97 0.73
C LYS A 189 41.95 -10.50 1.96
N LEU A 190 41.30 -10.28 3.09
CA LEU A 190 41.98 -9.92 4.33
C LEU A 190 42.79 -11.09 4.88
N ASP A 191 42.25 -12.31 4.87
CA ASP A 191 42.95 -13.54 5.28
C ASP A 191 44.16 -13.80 4.41
N GLU A 192 44.07 -13.62 3.08
CA GLU A 192 45.18 -13.75 2.15
C GLU A 192 46.27 -12.70 2.39
N ASN A 193 45.89 -11.45 2.67
CA ASN A 193 46.85 -10.41 3.01
C ASN A 193 47.57 -10.70 4.35
N GLU A 194 46.86 -11.20 5.35
CA GLU A 194 47.45 -11.57 6.65
C GLU A 194 48.42 -12.72 6.44
N ARG A 195 48.04 -13.77 5.70
CA ARG A 195 48.90 -14.90 5.38
C ARG A 195 50.18 -14.46 4.62
N SER A 196 50.03 -13.62 3.61
CA SER A 196 51.13 -13.06 2.85
C SER A 196 52.09 -12.25 3.73
N THR A 197 51.55 -11.47 4.66
CA THR A 197 52.36 -10.68 5.61
C THR A 197 53.10 -11.58 6.59
N GLN A 198 52.47 -12.63 7.10
CA GLN A 198 53.15 -13.62 7.98
C GLN A 198 54.29 -14.32 7.27
N ILE A 199 54.11 -14.77 6.03
CA ILE A 199 55.17 -15.41 5.24
C ILE A 199 56.33 -14.43 5.01
N ARG A 200 56.07 -13.15 4.71
CA ARG A 200 57.11 -12.14 4.54
C ARG A 200 57.89 -11.92 5.86
N LEU A 201 57.19 -11.85 6.98
CA LEU A 201 57.84 -11.69 8.32
C LEU A 201 58.67 -12.89 8.68
N MET A 202 58.24 -14.14 8.40
CA MET A 202 59.07 -15.34 8.59
C MET A 202 60.34 -15.27 7.78
N LYS A 203 60.24 -14.92 6.47
CA LYS A 203 61.40 -14.82 5.60
C LYS A 203 62.39 -13.72 6.03
N VAL A 204 61.91 -12.56 6.50
CA VAL A 204 62.76 -11.51 7.04
C VAL A 204 63.45 -11.98 8.32
N LYS A 205 62.73 -12.69 9.22
CA LYS A 205 63.34 -13.30 10.43
C LYS A 205 64.47 -14.29 10.07
N ASP A 206 64.24 -15.17 9.09
CA ASP A 206 65.22 -16.15 8.66
C ASP A 206 66.47 -15.47 8.09
N MET A 207 66.34 -14.43 7.26
CA MET A 207 67.48 -13.64 6.78
C MET A 207 68.28 -12.95 7.91
N MET A 208 67.54 -12.37 8.91
CA MET A 208 68.22 -11.76 10.06
C MET A 208 69.01 -12.77 10.92
N LEU A 209 68.50 -14.02 11.01
CA LEU A 209 69.19 -15.08 11.71
C LEU A 209 70.42 -15.56 10.93
N GLU A 210 70.36 -15.68 9.60
CA GLU A 210 71.50 -16.00 8.76
C GLU A 210 72.57 -14.93 8.84
N ASP A 211 72.22 -13.64 8.78
CA ASP A 211 73.16 -12.53 8.93
C ASP A 211 73.82 -12.53 10.33
N ALA A 212 73.07 -12.82 11.39
CA ALA A 212 73.61 -12.92 12.77
C ALA A 212 74.58 -14.08 12.93
N HIS A 213 74.34 -15.23 12.28
CA HIS A 213 75.29 -16.35 12.26
C HIS A 213 76.56 -16.01 11.49
N HIS A 214 76.50 -15.33 10.36
CA HIS A 214 77.67 -14.87 9.62
C HIS A 214 78.55 -13.85 10.37
N TYR A 215 77.96 -13.06 11.28
CA TYR A 215 78.71 -12.14 12.15
C TYR A 215 79.35 -12.83 13.32
N SER A 216 78.86 -13.99 13.76
CA SER A 216 79.40 -14.73 14.89
C SER A 216 80.59 -15.65 14.50
N GLU A 217 80.78 -15.88 13.19
CA GLU A 217 81.87 -16.74 12.61
C GLU A 217 83.07 -15.88 12.15
N LYS A 218 83.07 -14.58 12.29
CA LYS A 218 84.24 -13.69 12.06
C LYS A 218 84.77 -13.19 13.38
#